data_f483dd20af939b8b0a22d246471f6179
#
_entry.id   f483dd20af939b8b0a22d246471f6179
#
_cell.length_a   1.000
_cell.length_b   1.000
_cell.length_c   1.000
_cell.angle_alpha   90.00
_cell.angle_beta   90.00
_cell.angle_gamma   90.00
#
_symmetry.space_group_name_H-M   'P 1'
#
loop_
_entity.id
_entity.type
_entity.pdbx_description
1 polymer ?
#
loop_
_entity_poly.entity_id
_entity_poly.type
_entity_poly.pdbx_seq_one_letter_code
_entity_poly.pdbx_strand_id
1 'polypeptide(L)'
;MTAQIDVVAHVGAREVAERIRQGRRFLITAHRNPDGDALGSSLALQRIIRKLGKEATVIVRDSFSRQLRSIPGAEEVTIADSLPADYPQAYDALFAMECPDHERTGFTVLPGPVVNIDHHLGNTMYGEINYLDLEAPSVGEMVLQVNEFLQVPLDAEMATAIYVSLATDTGFFRYSNTTLRAFDAAARLVRAGANPGEVSLWINESSSPESIKLLGLCLNSMRFFHNGKIATLDLPFRFIKESGASPEDSEGIVNYGRVIEGVLVSAMFKEANGGTRVSMRAKPSVDVQAVAAMFGGGGHKAASGCFVPMPLEEAKKKVVEILSEAMAD
;
A
#
# COMPACT_ATOMS: atom_id res chain seq x y z
N MET A 1 7.45 -0.22 27.54
CA MET A 1 7.70 -0.11 26.08
C MET A 1 6.66 0.78 25.39
N THR A 2 5.37 0.64 25.63
CA THR A 2 4.30 1.47 25.02
C THR A 2 4.47 2.98 25.19
N ALA A 3 4.78 3.48 26.38
CA ALA A 3 4.93 4.92 26.62
C ALA A 3 6.11 5.57 25.86
N GLN A 4 7.14 4.82 25.52
CA GLN A 4 8.31 5.33 24.78
C GLN A 4 8.04 5.38 23.27
N ILE A 5 7.20 4.49 22.74
CA ILE A 5 6.77 4.46 21.34
C ILE A 5 5.80 5.63 21.08
N ASP A 6 4.85 5.90 21.97
CA ASP A 6 3.94 7.04 21.87
C ASP A 6 4.68 8.39 21.84
N VAL A 7 5.78 8.53 22.58
CA VAL A 7 6.58 9.76 22.59
C VAL A 7 7.30 9.96 21.25
N VAL A 8 7.85 8.91 20.64
CA VAL A 8 8.57 8.99 19.36
C VAL A 8 7.62 9.29 18.20
N ALA A 9 6.46 8.65 18.16
CA ALA A 9 5.42 8.92 17.16
C ALA A 9 4.92 10.37 17.23
N HIS A 10 4.70 10.90 18.44
CA HIS A 10 4.30 12.30 18.63
C HIS A 10 5.38 13.29 18.19
N VAL A 11 6.67 12.99 18.36
CA VAL A 11 7.77 13.82 17.88
C VAL A 11 7.77 13.90 16.37
N GLY A 12 7.69 12.76 15.67
CA GLY A 12 7.67 12.71 14.21
C GLY A 12 6.49 13.47 13.61
N ALA A 13 5.28 13.25 14.13
CA ALA A 13 4.08 13.98 13.68
C ALA A 13 4.22 15.50 13.86
N ARG A 14 4.82 15.93 14.95
CA ARG A 14 5.09 17.36 15.22
C ARG A 14 6.11 17.94 14.24
N GLU A 15 7.22 17.24 13.95
CA GLU A 15 8.23 17.70 13.00
C GLU A 15 7.66 17.84 11.58
N VAL A 16 6.82 16.90 11.17
CA VAL A 16 6.07 16.97 9.89
C VAL A 16 5.16 18.21 9.87
N ALA A 17 4.39 18.43 10.94
CA ALA A 17 3.51 19.60 11.04
C ALA A 17 4.28 20.93 11.00
N GLU A 18 5.44 21.00 11.67
CA GLU A 18 6.33 22.16 11.61
C GLU A 18 6.87 22.43 10.20
N ARG A 19 7.29 21.39 9.48
CA ARG A 19 7.72 21.50 8.06
C ARG A 19 6.58 22.05 7.19
N ILE A 20 5.36 21.55 7.40
CA ILE A 20 4.17 22.06 6.66
C ILE A 20 3.91 23.53 7.01
N ARG A 21 4.02 23.94 8.27
CA ARG A 21 3.82 25.36 8.66
C ARG A 21 4.83 26.30 8.01
N GLN A 22 6.09 25.89 7.95
CA GLN A 22 7.20 26.71 7.46
C GLN A 22 7.21 26.85 5.94
N GLY A 23 6.81 25.80 5.20
CA GLY A 23 6.81 25.80 3.74
C GLY A 23 5.52 26.35 3.14
N ARG A 24 5.50 26.45 1.80
CA ARG A 24 4.39 26.96 1.00
C ARG A 24 3.97 26.02 -0.12
N ARG A 25 4.93 25.33 -0.76
CA ARG A 25 4.68 24.46 -1.92
C ARG A 25 5.31 23.09 -1.70
N PHE A 26 4.51 22.05 -1.81
CA PHE A 26 4.89 20.68 -1.48
C PHE A 26 4.56 19.71 -2.61
N LEU A 27 5.41 18.73 -2.78
CA LEU A 27 5.16 17.56 -3.60
C LEU A 27 4.88 16.37 -2.69
N ILE A 28 3.95 15.51 -3.08
CA ILE A 28 3.61 14.29 -2.34
C ILE A 28 3.73 13.14 -3.31
N THR A 29 4.41 12.09 -2.92
CA THR A 29 4.51 10.85 -3.69
C THR A 29 4.30 9.64 -2.79
N ALA A 30 4.03 8.50 -3.40
CA ALA A 30 3.85 7.23 -2.71
C ALA A 30 4.61 6.12 -3.44
N HIS A 31 4.51 4.89 -2.94
CA HIS A 31 5.18 3.75 -3.56
C HIS A 31 4.61 3.39 -4.95
N ARG A 32 5.38 2.62 -5.71
CA ARG A 32 4.96 2.03 -7.00
C ARG A 32 3.76 1.12 -6.80
N ASN A 33 2.84 1.15 -7.80
CA ASN A 33 1.55 0.46 -7.72
C ASN A 33 0.80 0.86 -6.44
N PRO A 34 0.48 2.15 -6.29
CA PRO A 34 -0.10 2.67 -5.05
C PRO A 34 -1.42 1.98 -4.73
N ASP A 35 -1.57 1.62 -3.47
CA ASP A 35 -2.78 1.03 -2.92
C ASP A 35 -3.66 2.06 -2.19
N GLY A 36 -4.62 1.58 -1.40
CA GLY A 36 -5.56 2.46 -0.72
C GLY A 36 -4.94 3.25 0.42
N ASP A 37 -3.91 2.71 1.10
CA ASP A 37 -3.19 3.46 2.12
C ASP A 37 -2.34 4.56 1.49
N ALA A 38 -1.54 4.20 0.48
CA ALA A 38 -0.68 5.13 -0.24
C ALA A 38 -1.46 6.32 -0.83
N LEU A 39 -2.58 6.08 -1.51
CA LEU A 39 -3.38 7.15 -2.12
C LEU A 39 -4.22 7.89 -1.10
N GLY A 40 -4.89 7.20 -0.18
CA GLY A 40 -5.75 7.81 0.82
C GLY A 40 -4.98 8.75 1.74
N SER A 41 -3.81 8.33 2.23
CA SER A 41 -2.93 9.17 3.06
C SER A 41 -2.37 10.37 2.28
N SER A 42 -1.95 10.16 1.03
CA SER A 42 -1.42 11.24 0.16
C SER A 42 -2.47 12.31 -0.13
N LEU A 43 -3.68 11.92 -0.49
CA LEU A 43 -4.78 12.83 -0.81
C LEU A 43 -5.29 13.57 0.44
N ALA A 44 -5.33 12.89 1.58
CA ALA A 44 -5.67 13.52 2.85
C ALA A 44 -4.64 14.59 3.23
N LEU A 45 -3.34 14.27 3.14
CA LEU A 45 -2.27 15.22 3.43
C LEU A 45 -2.31 16.42 2.47
N GLN A 46 -2.53 16.18 1.17
CA GLN A 46 -2.71 17.25 0.17
C GLN A 46 -3.82 18.21 0.58
N ARG A 47 -4.99 17.70 0.95
CA ARG A 47 -6.14 18.51 1.34
C ARG A 47 -5.87 19.30 2.61
N ILE A 48 -5.25 18.69 3.62
CA ILE A 48 -4.86 19.36 4.86
C ILE A 48 -3.94 20.54 4.55
N ILE A 49 -2.92 20.34 3.72
CA ILE A 49 -1.97 21.39 3.31
C ILE A 49 -2.70 22.50 2.56
N ARG A 50 -3.60 22.17 1.64
CA ARG A 50 -4.37 23.16 0.86
C ARG A 50 -5.34 23.97 1.73
N LYS A 51 -5.93 23.37 2.77
CA LYS A 51 -6.77 24.09 3.75
C LYS A 51 -5.99 25.13 4.56
N LEU A 52 -4.68 24.97 4.68
CA LEU A 52 -3.79 25.99 5.27
C LEU A 52 -3.43 27.12 4.28
N GLY A 53 -4.03 27.15 3.08
CA GLY A 53 -3.75 28.13 2.03
C GLY A 53 -2.39 27.91 1.34
N LYS A 54 -1.89 26.68 1.33
CA LYS A 54 -0.62 26.29 0.75
C LYS A 54 -0.85 25.40 -0.50
N GLU A 55 0.22 25.20 -1.28
CA GLU A 55 0.19 24.37 -2.48
C GLU A 55 0.66 22.95 -2.18
N ALA A 56 -0.06 21.95 -2.66
CA ALA A 56 0.35 20.56 -2.60
C ALA A 56 -0.14 19.82 -3.85
N THR A 57 0.72 18.99 -4.42
CA THR A 57 0.45 18.17 -5.60
C THR A 57 0.84 16.73 -5.32
N VAL A 58 -0.06 15.79 -5.61
CA VAL A 58 0.24 14.35 -5.54
C VAL A 58 0.70 13.88 -6.91
N ILE A 59 1.88 13.23 -6.95
CA ILE A 59 2.44 12.61 -8.13
C ILE A 59 2.87 11.18 -7.81
N VAL A 60 2.48 10.23 -8.64
CA VAL A 60 2.85 8.81 -8.51
C VAL A 60 3.44 8.29 -9.80
N ARG A 61 4.24 7.24 -9.70
CA ARG A 61 4.94 6.64 -10.85
C ARG A 61 4.03 5.75 -11.68
N ASP A 62 3.19 4.97 -11.04
CA ASP A 62 2.36 3.96 -11.67
C ASP A 62 0.87 4.30 -11.55
N SER A 63 0.06 3.78 -12.49
CA SER A 63 -1.39 3.85 -12.41
C SER A 63 -1.89 3.03 -11.22
N PHE A 64 -3.09 3.33 -10.78
CA PHE A 64 -3.76 2.66 -9.66
C PHE A 64 -5.11 2.10 -10.08
N SER A 65 -5.63 1.18 -9.28
CA SER A 65 -6.83 0.44 -9.59
C SER A 65 -8.07 1.34 -9.76
N ARG A 66 -9.06 0.83 -10.51
CA ARG A 66 -10.31 1.56 -10.75
C ARG A 66 -11.04 1.91 -9.44
N GLN A 67 -10.97 1.03 -8.46
CA GLN A 67 -11.60 1.20 -7.16
C GLN A 67 -11.09 2.43 -6.43
N LEU A 68 -9.79 2.69 -6.51
CA LEU A 68 -9.14 3.82 -5.85
C LEU A 68 -9.44 5.17 -6.51
N ARG A 69 -9.96 5.17 -7.74
CA ARG A 69 -10.40 6.40 -8.44
C ARG A 69 -11.63 7.03 -7.80
N SER A 70 -12.31 6.32 -6.91
CA SER A 70 -13.44 6.86 -6.14
C SER A 70 -13.02 7.62 -4.88
N ILE A 71 -11.73 7.59 -4.51
CA ILE A 71 -11.22 8.40 -3.40
C ILE A 71 -11.34 9.88 -3.79
N PRO A 72 -11.91 10.74 -2.92
CA PRO A 72 -12.02 12.16 -3.21
C PRO A 72 -10.67 12.81 -3.56
N GLY A 73 -10.56 13.42 -4.74
CA GLY A 73 -9.34 14.03 -5.27
C GLY A 73 -8.43 13.09 -6.07
N ALA A 74 -8.80 11.82 -6.24
CA ALA A 74 -8.00 10.87 -7.03
C ALA A 74 -7.84 11.30 -8.50
N GLU A 75 -8.78 12.08 -9.04
CA GLU A 75 -8.72 12.67 -10.38
C GLU A 75 -7.62 13.73 -10.54
N GLU A 76 -7.14 14.29 -9.43
CA GLU A 76 -6.07 15.29 -9.40
C GLU A 76 -4.67 14.67 -9.32
N VAL A 77 -4.57 13.36 -9.09
CA VAL A 77 -3.29 12.66 -9.00
C VAL A 77 -2.60 12.64 -10.35
N THR A 78 -1.38 13.16 -10.39
CA THR A 78 -0.55 13.12 -11.60
C THR A 78 0.18 11.77 -11.67
N ILE A 79 0.03 11.07 -12.79
CA ILE A 79 0.81 9.86 -13.08
C ILE A 79 1.91 10.27 -14.05
N ALA A 80 3.18 10.10 -13.68
CA ALA A 80 4.30 10.53 -14.50
C ALA A 80 5.57 9.71 -14.29
N ASP A 81 6.39 9.65 -15.35
CA ASP A 81 7.67 8.94 -15.37
C ASP A 81 8.79 9.67 -14.63
N SER A 82 8.63 10.96 -14.38
CA SER A 82 9.61 11.82 -13.72
C SER A 82 8.94 12.85 -12.83
N LEU A 83 9.66 13.35 -11.85
CA LEU A 83 9.25 14.49 -11.05
C LEU A 83 9.16 15.77 -11.91
N PRO A 84 8.39 16.80 -11.49
CA PRO A 84 8.27 18.05 -12.22
C PRO A 84 9.64 18.69 -12.52
N ALA A 85 9.76 19.35 -13.67
CA ALA A 85 11.04 19.93 -14.10
C ALA A 85 11.56 21.05 -13.17
N ASP A 86 10.66 21.70 -12.43
CA ASP A 86 10.98 22.73 -11.43
C ASP A 86 11.24 22.17 -10.02
N TYR A 87 11.16 20.84 -9.85
CA TYR A 87 11.56 20.17 -8.61
C TYR A 87 13.10 19.95 -8.60
N PRO A 88 13.83 20.16 -7.48
CA PRO A 88 13.32 20.53 -6.14
C PRO A 88 13.21 22.05 -5.91
N GLN A 89 13.71 22.90 -6.81
CA GLN A 89 13.93 24.34 -6.54
C GLN A 89 12.66 25.11 -6.21
N ALA A 90 11.51 24.69 -6.76
CA ALA A 90 10.23 25.34 -6.55
C ALA A 90 9.41 24.74 -5.37
N TYR A 91 9.98 23.75 -4.64
CA TYR A 91 9.28 23.03 -3.59
C TYR A 91 10.04 23.09 -2.27
N ASP A 92 9.32 23.27 -1.16
CA ASP A 92 9.90 23.32 0.19
C ASP A 92 10.20 21.92 0.76
N ALA A 93 9.42 20.91 0.32
CA ALA A 93 9.69 19.50 0.59
C ALA A 93 8.91 18.58 -0.35
N LEU A 94 9.40 17.34 -0.47
CA LEU A 94 8.68 16.21 -1.00
C LEU A 94 8.29 15.29 0.16
N PHE A 95 7.01 14.96 0.27
CA PHE A 95 6.51 13.94 1.19
C PHE A 95 6.49 12.59 0.46
N ALA A 96 7.24 11.62 0.99
CA ALA A 96 7.24 10.23 0.54
C ALA A 96 6.38 9.40 1.51
N MET A 97 5.20 9.01 1.03
CA MET A 97 4.20 8.31 1.80
C MET A 97 4.34 6.81 1.59
N GLU A 98 4.40 6.04 2.68
CA GLU A 98 4.40 4.58 2.65
C GLU A 98 5.56 3.98 1.83
N CYS A 99 6.74 4.59 1.97
CA CYS A 99 7.94 4.18 1.25
C CYS A 99 9.06 3.86 2.23
N PRO A 100 9.38 2.59 2.49
CA PRO A 100 10.48 2.21 3.39
C PRO A 100 11.85 2.58 2.85
N ASP A 101 11.99 2.77 1.56
CA ASP A 101 13.17 3.29 0.87
C ASP A 101 12.76 4.18 -0.31
N HIS A 102 13.69 4.98 -0.83
CA HIS A 102 13.41 5.91 -1.91
C HIS A 102 13.11 5.21 -3.25
N GLU A 103 13.66 4.01 -3.49
CA GLU A 103 13.46 3.25 -4.73
C GLU A 103 12.01 2.80 -4.88
N ARG A 104 11.32 2.60 -3.75
CA ARG A 104 9.89 2.23 -3.73
C ARG A 104 8.99 3.29 -4.36
N THR A 105 9.39 4.56 -4.36
CA THR A 105 8.64 5.61 -5.06
C THR A 105 8.62 5.42 -6.58
N GLY A 106 9.58 4.67 -7.13
CA GLY A 106 9.78 4.48 -8.56
C GLY A 106 10.49 5.65 -9.27
N PHE A 107 10.80 6.72 -8.55
CA PHE A 107 11.66 7.80 -9.03
C PHE A 107 13.12 7.50 -8.67
N THR A 108 14.01 7.60 -9.65
CA THR A 108 15.43 7.20 -9.50
C THR A 108 16.16 8.01 -8.43
N VAL A 109 15.80 9.29 -8.30
CA VAL A 109 16.43 10.21 -7.34
C VAL A 109 15.34 11.11 -6.76
N LEU A 110 15.43 11.37 -5.47
CA LEU A 110 14.60 12.35 -4.75
C LEU A 110 15.51 13.50 -4.26
N PRO A 111 15.90 14.45 -5.11
CA PRO A 111 16.73 15.56 -4.69
C PRO A 111 15.97 16.54 -3.79
N GLY A 112 16.67 17.26 -2.92
CA GLY A 112 16.08 18.25 -2.01
C GLY A 112 15.54 17.67 -0.72
N PRO A 113 14.79 18.46 0.07
CA PRO A 113 14.26 18.04 1.36
C PRO A 113 13.17 16.98 1.18
N VAL A 114 13.38 15.79 1.76
CA VAL A 114 12.42 14.68 1.76
C VAL A 114 11.88 14.49 3.18
N VAL A 115 10.58 14.39 3.31
CA VAL A 115 9.86 13.99 4.52
C VAL A 115 9.26 12.62 4.28
N ASN A 116 9.77 11.60 4.96
CA ASN A 116 9.25 10.24 4.88
C ASN A 116 8.22 10.00 5.99
N ILE A 117 7.02 9.55 5.63
CA ILE A 117 5.96 9.14 6.57
C ILE A 117 5.64 7.69 6.26
N ASP A 118 5.96 6.78 7.19
CA ASP A 118 5.90 5.35 6.93
C ASP A 118 5.68 4.52 8.20
N HIS A 119 5.12 3.32 8.04
CA HIS A 119 4.93 2.36 9.12
C HIS A 119 5.57 0.99 8.83
N HIS A 120 6.38 0.88 7.79
CA HIS A 120 6.98 -0.37 7.39
C HIS A 120 8.23 -0.73 8.22
N LEU A 121 8.34 -2.03 8.58
CA LEU A 121 9.59 -2.61 9.06
C LEU A 121 10.67 -2.51 7.97
N GLY A 122 11.90 -2.19 8.38
CA GLY A 122 13.03 -2.08 7.44
C GLY A 122 13.12 -0.75 6.72
N ASN A 123 12.39 0.28 7.17
CA ASN A 123 12.55 1.63 6.68
C ASN A 123 14.01 2.10 6.84
N THR A 124 14.59 2.64 5.78
CA THR A 124 16.01 3.05 5.71
C THR A 124 16.26 4.46 6.25
N MET A 125 15.23 5.17 6.72
CA MET A 125 15.32 6.52 7.30
C MET A 125 16.00 7.54 6.37
N TYR A 126 15.67 7.49 5.08
CA TYR A 126 16.35 8.26 4.01
C TYR A 126 15.89 9.71 3.89
N GLY A 127 14.84 10.10 4.58
CA GLY A 127 14.35 11.47 4.63
C GLY A 127 15.17 12.39 5.51
N GLU A 128 15.10 13.69 5.28
CA GLU A 128 15.57 14.72 6.20
C GLU A 128 14.73 14.69 7.49
N ILE A 129 13.42 14.45 7.35
CA ILE A 129 12.49 14.14 8.44
C ILE A 129 11.92 12.74 8.17
N ASN A 130 11.96 11.89 9.19
CA ASN A 130 11.41 10.53 9.11
C ASN A 130 10.42 10.34 10.25
N TYR A 131 9.14 10.35 9.90
CA TYR A 131 8.07 9.98 10.79
C TYR A 131 7.76 8.51 10.59
N LEU A 132 8.34 7.65 11.41
CA LEU A 132 8.17 6.19 11.39
C LEU A 132 7.39 5.75 12.62
N ASP A 133 6.28 5.03 12.41
CA ASP A 133 5.47 4.44 13.48
C ASP A 133 5.03 3.02 13.10
N LEU A 134 5.77 2.02 13.56
CA LEU A 134 5.54 0.60 13.25
C LEU A 134 4.24 0.03 13.85
N GLU A 135 3.63 0.74 14.80
CA GLU A 135 2.37 0.35 15.46
C GLU A 135 1.16 1.04 14.82
N ALA A 136 1.39 1.97 13.88
CA ALA A 136 0.31 2.65 13.19
C ALA A 136 -0.50 1.65 12.32
N PRO A 137 -1.83 1.65 12.40
CA PRO A 137 -2.67 0.78 11.60
C PRO A 137 -2.67 1.14 10.11
N SER A 138 -2.25 2.36 9.75
CA SER A 138 -2.08 2.86 8.39
C SER A 138 -1.34 4.19 8.40
N VAL A 139 -0.77 4.59 7.26
CA VAL A 139 -0.15 5.91 7.11
C VAL A 139 -1.19 7.03 7.14
N GLY A 140 -2.44 6.76 6.72
CA GLY A 140 -3.53 7.73 6.89
C GLY A 140 -3.84 8.05 8.34
N GLU A 141 -3.71 7.10 9.26
CA GLU A 141 -3.85 7.39 10.68
C GLU A 141 -2.70 8.26 11.19
N MET A 142 -1.48 8.07 10.69
CA MET A 142 -0.34 8.96 10.97
C MET A 142 -0.59 10.39 10.45
N VAL A 143 -1.20 10.55 9.28
CA VAL A 143 -1.66 11.85 8.76
C VAL A 143 -2.70 12.48 9.68
N LEU A 144 -3.60 11.69 10.26
CA LEU A 144 -4.56 12.17 11.26
C LEU A 144 -3.84 12.73 12.49
N GLN A 145 -2.76 12.09 12.97
CA GLN A 145 -1.94 12.60 14.06
C GLN A 145 -1.18 13.88 13.69
N VAL A 146 -0.64 13.98 12.47
CA VAL A 146 -0.04 15.24 11.96
C VAL A 146 -1.07 16.36 12.00
N ASN A 147 -2.32 16.06 11.62
CA ASN A 147 -3.41 17.04 11.63
C ASN A 147 -3.78 17.50 13.05
N GLU A 148 -3.57 16.72 14.09
CA GLU A 148 -3.78 17.15 15.47
C GLU A 148 -2.87 18.35 15.83
N PHE A 149 -1.63 18.33 15.34
CA PHE A 149 -0.73 19.46 15.49
C PHE A 149 -1.10 20.64 14.60
N LEU A 150 -1.56 20.41 13.37
CA LEU A 150 -1.96 21.46 12.43
C LEU A 150 -3.29 22.11 12.80
N GLN A 151 -4.16 21.39 13.49
CA GLN A 151 -5.51 21.81 13.92
C GLN A 151 -6.42 22.23 12.76
N VAL A 152 -6.27 21.58 11.59
CA VAL A 152 -7.18 21.79 10.47
C VAL A 152 -8.47 21.01 10.72
N PRO A 153 -9.64 21.66 10.67
CA PRO A 153 -10.92 20.96 10.80
C PRO A 153 -11.08 19.92 9.70
N LEU A 154 -11.33 18.67 10.10
CA LEU A 154 -11.58 17.59 9.14
C LEU A 154 -12.94 17.83 8.44
N ASP A 155 -12.93 17.82 7.13
CA ASP A 155 -14.16 17.71 6.33
C ASP A 155 -14.39 16.25 5.89
N ALA A 156 -15.55 15.99 5.29
CA ALA A 156 -15.96 14.65 4.88
C ALA A 156 -15.00 14.02 3.85
N GLU A 157 -14.39 14.81 2.97
CA GLU A 157 -13.49 14.32 1.93
C GLU A 157 -12.14 13.91 2.51
N MET A 158 -11.57 14.72 3.41
CA MET A 158 -10.37 14.35 4.17
C MET A 158 -10.61 13.10 5.00
N ALA A 159 -11.74 13.06 5.72
CA ALA A 159 -12.10 11.93 6.56
C ALA A 159 -12.29 10.67 5.74
N THR A 160 -12.89 10.77 4.55
CA THR A 160 -13.08 9.63 3.63
C THR A 160 -11.75 9.13 3.10
N ALA A 161 -10.82 10.01 2.69
CA ALA A 161 -9.51 9.62 2.21
C ALA A 161 -8.69 8.88 3.29
N ILE A 162 -8.66 9.40 4.53
CA ILE A 162 -8.02 8.73 5.66
C ILE A 162 -8.73 7.41 5.99
N TYR A 163 -10.07 7.37 5.90
CA TYR A 163 -10.83 6.15 6.16
C TYR A 163 -10.53 5.05 5.13
N VAL A 164 -10.37 5.39 3.85
CA VAL A 164 -9.94 4.44 2.81
C VAL A 164 -8.57 3.86 3.16
N SER A 165 -7.60 4.71 3.49
CA SER A 165 -6.27 4.28 3.93
C SER A 165 -6.37 3.28 5.09
N LEU A 166 -7.06 3.64 6.15
CA LEU A 166 -7.22 2.81 7.34
C LEU A 166 -7.96 1.48 7.05
N ALA A 167 -9.05 1.55 6.28
CA ALA A 167 -9.87 0.39 5.97
C ALA A 167 -9.12 -0.61 5.09
N THR A 168 -8.39 -0.14 4.07
CA THR A 168 -7.67 -1.02 3.15
C THR A 168 -6.50 -1.70 3.84
N ASP A 169 -5.71 -0.98 4.63
CA ASP A 169 -4.54 -1.54 5.28
C ASP A 169 -4.88 -2.47 6.47
N THR A 170 -5.98 -2.22 7.17
CA THR A 170 -6.53 -3.16 8.16
C THR A 170 -7.32 -4.31 7.54
N GLY A 171 -7.41 -4.39 6.19
CA GLY A 171 -8.23 -5.37 5.49
C GLY A 171 -9.71 -5.27 5.88
N PHE A 172 -10.24 -4.07 5.98
CA PHE A 172 -11.57 -3.78 6.50
C PHE A 172 -11.75 -4.33 7.92
N PHE A 173 -10.79 -3.98 8.80
CA PHE A 173 -10.78 -4.33 10.22
C PHE A 173 -10.71 -5.83 10.50
N ARG A 174 -10.01 -6.62 9.66
CA ARG A 174 -9.84 -8.07 9.80
C ARG A 174 -8.40 -8.50 10.10
N TYR A 175 -7.42 -7.63 9.89
CA TYR A 175 -6.02 -7.97 10.07
C TYR A 175 -5.53 -7.67 11.49
N SER A 176 -4.33 -8.15 11.83
CA SER A 176 -3.75 -8.05 13.18
C SER A 176 -3.40 -6.62 13.60
N ASN A 177 -3.23 -5.69 12.65
CA ASN A 177 -3.06 -4.26 12.90
C ASN A 177 -4.38 -3.54 13.24
N THR A 178 -5.51 -4.25 13.31
CA THR A 178 -6.79 -3.74 13.81
C THR A 178 -6.78 -3.67 15.33
N THR A 179 -6.26 -2.57 15.84
CA THR A 179 -6.10 -2.29 17.27
C THR A 179 -7.18 -1.32 17.75
N LEU A 180 -7.22 -1.03 19.06
CA LEU A 180 -8.06 0.04 19.62
C LEU A 180 -7.82 1.38 18.92
N ARG A 181 -6.54 1.70 18.61
CA ARG A 181 -6.14 2.90 17.86
C ARG A 181 -6.82 2.96 16.47
N ALA A 182 -6.91 1.84 15.76
CA ALA A 182 -7.62 1.76 14.48
C ALA A 182 -9.12 2.07 14.62
N PHE A 183 -9.78 1.52 15.64
CA PHE A 183 -11.20 1.80 15.88
C PHE A 183 -11.46 3.22 16.36
N ASP A 184 -10.60 3.78 17.20
CA ASP A 184 -10.71 5.19 17.63
C ASP A 184 -10.54 6.14 16.45
N ALA A 185 -9.56 5.90 15.58
CA ALA A 185 -9.39 6.65 14.34
C ALA A 185 -10.64 6.54 13.44
N ALA A 186 -11.14 5.31 13.20
CA ALA A 186 -12.35 5.09 12.41
C ALA A 186 -13.57 5.83 12.97
N ALA A 187 -13.77 5.80 14.28
CA ALA A 187 -14.89 6.50 14.92
C ALA A 187 -14.78 8.03 14.74
N ARG A 188 -13.56 8.59 14.81
CA ARG A 188 -13.32 10.03 14.55
C ARG A 188 -13.62 10.40 13.10
N LEU A 189 -13.18 9.56 12.16
CA LEU A 189 -13.39 9.79 10.72
C LEU A 189 -14.88 9.72 10.35
N VAL A 190 -15.62 8.77 10.90
CA VAL A 190 -17.08 8.69 10.71
C VAL A 190 -17.79 9.90 11.29
N ARG A 191 -17.39 10.38 12.47
CA ARG A 191 -17.93 11.65 13.02
C ARG A 191 -17.62 12.85 12.14
N ALA A 192 -16.51 12.85 11.42
CA ALA A 192 -16.12 13.89 10.48
C ALA A 192 -16.79 13.77 9.10
N GLY A 193 -17.59 12.72 8.88
CA GLY A 193 -18.40 12.56 7.68
C GLY A 193 -17.96 11.46 6.72
N ALA A 194 -16.94 10.66 7.05
CA ALA A 194 -16.64 9.45 6.27
C ALA A 194 -17.81 8.47 6.34
N ASN A 195 -18.16 7.89 5.18
CA ASN A 195 -19.23 6.89 5.10
C ASN A 195 -18.63 5.49 4.84
N PRO A 196 -18.53 4.62 5.86
CA PRO A 196 -17.98 3.27 5.71
C PRO A 196 -18.68 2.43 4.65
N GLY A 197 -20.00 2.57 4.52
CA GLY A 197 -20.80 1.82 3.54
C GLY A 197 -20.44 2.21 2.11
N GLU A 198 -20.31 3.50 1.80
CA GLU A 198 -19.89 3.98 0.49
C GLU A 198 -18.47 3.52 0.17
N VAL A 199 -17.55 3.66 1.10
CA VAL A 199 -16.16 3.19 0.91
C VAL A 199 -16.13 1.69 0.64
N SER A 200 -16.92 0.89 1.37
CA SER A 200 -17.03 -0.54 1.12
C SER A 200 -17.56 -0.84 -0.28
N LEU A 201 -18.60 -0.13 -0.73
CA LEU A 201 -19.13 -0.28 -2.09
C LEU A 201 -18.07 0.03 -3.15
N TRP A 202 -17.31 1.13 -3.00
CA TRP A 202 -16.29 1.51 -3.97
C TRP A 202 -15.16 0.50 -4.06
N ILE A 203 -14.67 0.02 -2.92
CA ILE A 203 -13.49 -0.85 -2.87
C ILE A 203 -13.86 -2.32 -3.13
N ASN A 204 -14.97 -2.82 -2.59
CA ASN A 204 -15.27 -4.24 -2.58
C ASN A 204 -16.37 -4.65 -3.59
N GLU A 205 -17.22 -3.72 -4.05
CA GLU A 205 -18.40 -4.04 -4.85
C GLU A 205 -18.42 -3.33 -6.21
N SER A 206 -17.27 -2.81 -6.67
CA SER A 206 -17.13 -2.11 -7.98
C SER A 206 -16.38 -2.95 -9.03
N SER A 207 -16.31 -4.26 -8.84
CA SER A 207 -15.66 -5.17 -9.78
C SER A 207 -16.37 -5.22 -11.12
N SER A 208 -15.62 -5.22 -12.22
CA SER A 208 -16.17 -5.42 -13.55
C SER A 208 -16.51 -6.89 -13.81
N PRO A 209 -17.43 -7.20 -14.74
CA PRO A 209 -17.68 -8.58 -15.15
C PRO A 209 -16.41 -9.29 -15.63
N GLU A 210 -15.51 -8.57 -16.30
CA GLU A 210 -14.23 -9.05 -16.81
C GLU A 210 -13.28 -9.43 -15.65
N SER A 211 -13.21 -8.61 -14.60
CA SER A 211 -12.38 -8.89 -13.42
C SER A 211 -12.91 -10.11 -12.65
N ILE A 212 -14.22 -10.27 -12.52
CA ILE A 212 -14.83 -11.46 -11.90
C ILE A 212 -14.54 -12.72 -12.74
N LYS A 213 -14.56 -12.60 -14.08
CA LYS A 213 -14.18 -13.68 -14.99
C LYS A 213 -12.72 -14.09 -14.82
N LEU A 214 -11.82 -13.08 -14.71
CA LEU A 214 -10.40 -13.29 -14.43
C LEU A 214 -10.20 -14.01 -13.09
N LEU A 215 -10.88 -13.56 -12.04
CA LEU A 215 -10.87 -14.20 -10.72
C LEU A 215 -11.28 -15.69 -10.86
N GLY A 216 -12.35 -16.00 -11.58
CA GLY A 216 -12.80 -17.37 -11.81
C GLY A 216 -11.74 -18.24 -12.48
N LEU A 217 -11.05 -17.71 -13.51
CA LEU A 217 -9.95 -18.41 -14.18
C LEU A 217 -8.77 -18.67 -13.24
N CYS A 218 -8.38 -17.67 -12.45
CA CYS A 218 -7.30 -17.82 -11.47
C CYS A 218 -7.66 -18.81 -10.36
N LEU A 219 -8.89 -18.77 -9.82
CA LEU A 219 -9.34 -19.71 -8.80
C LEU A 219 -9.38 -21.16 -9.33
N ASN A 220 -9.78 -21.36 -10.60
CA ASN A 220 -9.77 -22.69 -11.22
C ASN A 220 -8.35 -23.23 -11.45
N SER A 221 -7.33 -22.38 -11.51
CA SER A 221 -5.92 -22.79 -11.61
C SER A 221 -5.30 -23.21 -10.27
N MET A 222 -6.04 -23.04 -9.17
CA MET A 222 -5.49 -23.23 -7.82
C MET A 222 -4.94 -24.64 -7.62
N ARG A 223 -3.76 -24.75 -7.02
CA ARG A 223 -3.11 -26.01 -6.64
C ARG A 223 -2.58 -25.90 -5.22
N PHE A 224 -2.48 -27.03 -4.54
CA PHE A 224 -2.03 -27.14 -3.17
C PHE A 224 -0.74 -27.94 -3.07
N PHE A 225 0.19 -27.48 -2.24
CA PHE A 225 1.48 -28.08 -2.00
C PHE A 225 1.75 -28.17 -0.48
N HIS A 226 2.81 -28.89 -0.12
CA HIS A 226 3.24 -29.03 1.28
C HIS A 226 2.09 -29.44 2.22
N ASN A 227 1.43 -30.57 1.92
CA ASN A 227 0.28 -31.08 2.67
C ASN A 227 -0.87 -30.05 2.81
N GLY A 228 -1.12 -29.24 1.78
CA GLY A 228 -2.18 -28.25 1.76
C GLY A 228 -1.85 -26.90 2.44
N LYS A 229 -0.63 -26.74 2.95
CA LYS A 229 -0.19 -25.50 3.61
C LYS A 229 0.13 -24.36 2.63
N ILE A 230 0.44 -24.67 1.38
CA ILE A 230 0.71 -23.69 0.31
C ILE A 230 -0.39 -23.80 -0.73
N ALA A 231 -1.08 -22.68 -1.02
CA ALA A 231 -1.97 -22.54 -2.16
C ALA A 231 -1.29 -21.68 -3.25
N THR A 232 -1.32 -22.12 -4.50
CA THR A 232 -0.82 -21.35 -5.63
C THR A 232 -1.95 -21.00 -6.59
N LEU A 233 -1.88 -19.82 -7.21
CA LEU A 233 -2.77 -19.37 -8.27
C LEU A 233 -1.91 -18.92 -9.46
N ASP A 234 -2.37 -19.19 -10.66
CA ASP A 234 -1.68 -18.82 -11.88
C ASP A 234 -2.43 -17.69 -12.59
N LEU A 235 -1.67 -16.77 -13.17
CA LEU A 235 -2.17 -15.71 -14.05
C LEU A 235 -1.31 -15.63 -15.32
N PRO A 236 -1.48 -16.57 -16.26
CA PRO A 236 -0.84 -16.47 -17.56
C PRO A 236 -1.51 -15.38 -18.43
N PHE A 237 -0.80 -14.83 -19.40
CA PHE A 237 -1.34 -13.80 -20.32
C PHE A 237 -2.64 -14.23 -20.99
N ARG A 238 -2.82 -15.52 -21.25
CA ARG A 238 -4.07 -16.05 -21.85
C ARG A 238 -5.30 -15.77 -20.99
N PHE A 239 -5.20 -15.73 -19.65
CA PHE A 239 -6.33 -15.45 -18.77
C PHE A 239 -6.79 -13.99 -18.88
N ILE A 240 -5.86 -13.05 -19.02
CA ILE A 240 -6.18 -11.65 -19.32
C ILE A 240 -6.91 -11.55 -20.65
N LYS A 241 -6.39 -12.21 -21.70
CA LYS A 241 -7.03 -12.21 -23.03
C LYS A 241 -8.41 -12.86 -23.03
N GLU A 242 -8.58 -13.96 -22.30
CA GLU A 242 -9.85 -14.73 -22.24
C GLU A 242 -10.93 -13.99 -21.44
N SER A 243 -10.55 -13.36 -20.34
CA SER A 243 -11.48 -12.60 -19.51
C SER A 243 -11.86 -11.26 -20.13
N GLY A 244 -10.96 -10.64 -20.88
CA GLY A 244 -11.06 -9.24 -21.31
C GLY A 244 -10.70 -8.24 -20.22
N ALA A 245 -10.19 -8.71 -19.07
CA ALA A 245 -9.77 -7.89 -17.95
C ALA A 245 -8.46 -7.16 -18.23
N SER A 246 -8.18 -6.14 -17.43
CA SER A 246 -6.89 -5.47 -17.40
C SER A 246 -5.91 -6.20 -16.46
N PRO A 247 -4.58 -6.01 -16.62
CA PRO A 247 -3.61 -6.58 -15.69
C PRO A 247 -3.78 -6.11 -14.24
N GLU A 248 -4.30 -4.91 -14.03
CA GLU A 248 -4.59 -4.30 -12.72
C GLU A 248 -5.74 -5.02 -11.99
N ASP A 249 -6.69 -5.61 -12.74
CA ASP A 249 -7.80 -6.39 -12.17
C ASP A 249 -7.34 -7.68 -11.44
N SER A 250 -6.05 -7.99 -11.51
CA SER A 250 -5.46 -9.12 -10.76
C SER A 250 -5.11 -8.78 -9.30
N GLU A 251 -5.25 -7.53 -8.90
CA GLU A 251 -4.98 -7.13 -7.52
C GLU A 251 -5.93 -7.84 -6.55
N GLY A 252 -5.40 -8.27 -5.41
CA GLY A 252 -6.18 -8.95 -4.38
C GLY A 252 -6.48 -10.43 -4.65
N ILE A 253 -6.34 -10.95 -5.88
CA ILE A 253 -6.64 -12.37 -6.19
C ILE A 253 -5.83 -13.34 -5.32
N VAL A 254 -4.58 -12.99 -5.01
CA VAL A 254 -3.72 -13.81 -4.14
C VAL A 254 -4.33 -14.06 -2.76
N ASN A 255 -5.19 -13.18 -2.25
CA ASN A 255 -5.79 -13.32 -0.93
C ASN A 255 -6.79 -14.50 -0.85
N TYR A 256 -7.36 -14.92 -1.97
CA TYR A 256 -8.32 -16.04 -1.96
C TYR A 256 -7.70 -17.37 -1.54
N GLY A 257 -6.42 -17.62 -1.81
CA GLY A 257 -5.76 -18.81 -1.28
C GLY A 257 -5.58 -18.76 0.25
N ARG A 258 -5.41 -17.56 0.82
CA ARG A 258 -5.18 -17.37 2.25
C ARG A 258 -6.43 -17.61 3.12
N VAL A 259 -7.66 -17.48 2.56
CA VAL A 259 -8.91 -17.71 3.30
C VAL A 259 -9.20 -19.21 3.52
N ILE A 260 -8.45 -20.09 2.84
CA ILE A 260 -8.66 -21.54 2.95
C ILE A 260 -8.10 -22.03 4.29
N GLU A 261 -8.88 -22.85 4.97
CA GLU A 261 -8.47 -23.47 6.23
C GLU A 261 -7.22 -24.34 6.00
N GLY A 262 -6.25 -24.27 6.91
CA GLY A 262 -4.98 -25.00 6.81
C GLY A 262 -3.93 -24.38 5.91
N VAL A 263 -4.27 -23.49 4.97
CA VAL A 263 -3.31 -22.77 4.15
C VAL A 263 -2.57 -21.74 5.00
N LEU A 264 -1.25 -21.78 4.95
CA LEU A 264 -0.35 -20.84 5.62
C LEU A 264 0.19 -19.78 4.65
N VAL A 265 0.41 -20.17 3.39
CA VAL A 265 0.90 -19.26 2.34
C VAL A 265 0.03 -19.39 1.10
N SER A 266 -0.37 -18.24 0.56
CA SER A 266 -0.94 -18.12 -0.79
C SER A 266 0.05 -17.40 -1.70
N ALA A 267 0.37 -17.97 -2.86
CA ALA A 267 1.27 -17.41 -3.85
C ALA A 267 0.61 -17.33 -5.22
N MET A 268 0.61 -16.15 -5.84
CA MET A 268 0.12 -15.95 -7.21
C MET A 268 1.29 -15.70 -8.15
N PHE A 269 1.30 -16.45 -9.25
CA PHE A 269 2.31 -16.42 -10.30
C PHE A 269 1.74 -15.74 -11.53
N LYS A 270 2.13 -14.49 -11.77
CA LYS A 270 1.68 -13.69 -12.91
C LYS A 270 2.75 -13.70 -13.99
N GLU A 271 2.40 -14.20 -15.17
CA GLU A 271 3.27 -14.15 -16.34
C GLU A 271 3.58 -12.69 -16.69
N ALA A 272 4.86 -12.43 -16.98
CA ALA A 272 5.36 -11.10 -17.32
C ALA A 272 6.45 -11.20 -18.38
N ASN A 273 6.75 -10.09 -19.07
CA ASN A 273 7.83 -10.06 -20.05
C ASN A 273 9.18 -10.39 -19.38
N GLY A 274 9.83 -11.44 -19.87
CA GLY A 274 11.11 -11.89 -19.35
C GLY A 274 11.06 -12.76 -18.09
N GLY A 275 9.87 -13.12 -17.58
CA GLY A 275 9.77 -13.96 -16.39
C GLY A 275 8.38 -13.98 -15.74
N THR A 276 8.36 -14.13 -14.43
CA THR A 276 7.14 -14.27 -13.62
C THR A 276 7.18 -13.32 -12.43
N ARG A 277 6.15 -12.53 -12.24
CA ARG A 277 5.93 -11.79 -10.98
C ARG A 277 5.23 -12.71 -9.99
N VAL A 278 5.74 -12.75 -8.78
CA VAL A 278 5.21 -13.56 -7.70
C VAL A 278 4.71 -12.65 -6.59
N SER A 279 3.45 -12.79 -6.23
CA SER A 279 2.85 -12.13 -5.07
C SER A 279 2.54 -13.17 -4.01
N MET A 280 2.98 -12.95 -2.79
CA MET A 280 2.81 -13.89 -1.67
C MET A 280 2.08 -13.24 -0.52
N ARG A 281 1.21 -14.00 0.12
CA ARG A 281 0.50 -13.64 1.34
C ARG A 281 0.62 -14.79 2.34
N ALA A 282 0.96 -14.49 3.59
CA ALA A 282 1.18 -15.51 4.61
C ALA A 282 0.35 -15.24 5.88
N LYS A 283 0.11 -16.30 6.64
CA LYS A 283 -0.30 -16.21 8.04
C LYS A 283 0.92 -15.87 8.92
N PRO A 284 0.73 -15.33 10.13
CA PRO A 284 1.82 -14.79 10.95
C PRO A 284 2.99 -15.74 11.24
N SER A 285 2.75 -17.06 11.11
CA SER A 285 3.77 -18.11 11.34
C SER A 285 4.81 -18.25 10.24
N VAL A 286 4.61 -17.62 9.06
CA VAL A 286 5.52 -17.77 7.90
C VAL A 286 6.00 -16.39 7.44
N ASP A 287 7.30 -16.31 7.15
CA ASP A 287 7.94 -15.09 6.64
C ASP A 287 8.15 -15.17 5.13
N VAL A 288 7.23 -14.55 4.36
CA VAL A 288 7.35 -14.51 2.90
C VAL A 288 8.25 -13.38 2.40
N GLN A 289 8.64 -12.42 3.26
CA GLN A 289 9.62 -11.39 2.92
C GLN A 289 11.01 -12.02 2.71
N ALA A 290 11.41 -12.94 3.59
CA ALA A 290 12.68 -13.66 3.45
C ALA A 290 12.76 -14.40 2.12
N VAL A 291 11.66 -15.03 1.69
CA VAL A 291 11.59 -15.70 0.39
C VAL A 291 11.64 -14.71 -0.78
N ALA A 292 10.92 -13.60 -0.71
CA ALA A 292 10.94 -12.55 -1.75
C ALA A 292 12.34 -11.94 -1.91
N ALA A 293 13.05 -11.71 -0.81
CA ALA A 293 14.40 -11.14 -0.80
C ALA A 293 15.42 -12.01 -1.55
N MET A 294 15.26 -13.35 -1.56
CA MET A 294 16.13 -14.25 -2.34
C MET A 294 16.06 -14.01 -3.85
N PHE A 295 15.00 -13.34 -4.32
CA PHE A 295 14.81 -12.96 -5.72
C PHE A 295 14.90 -11.43 -5.93
N GLY A 296 15.52 -10.69 -5.00
CA GLY A 296 15.63 -9.23 -5.08
C GLY A 296 14.30 -8.50 -4.89
N GLY A 297 13.30 -9.18 -4.33
CA GLY A 297 12.00 -8.62 -4.00
C GLY A 297 11.93 -8.10 -2.56
N GLY A 298 10.73 -7.74 -2.10
CA GLY A 298 10.52 -7.20 -0.77
C GLY A 298 9.04 -7.13 -0.38
N GLY A 299 8.78 -6.49 0.72
CA GLY A 299 7.45 -6.30 1.30
C GLY A 299 7.47 -6.55 2.81
N HIS A 300 6.34 -6.99 3.34
CA HIS A 300 6.18 -7.35 4.75
C HIS A 300 6.33 -8.86 4.98
N LYS A 301 6.55 -9.24 6.23
CA LYS A 301 6.57 -10.64 6.66
C LYS A 301 5.35 -11.44 6.17
N ALA A 302 4.16 -10.82 6.20
CA ALA A 302 2.90 -11.46 5.79
C ALA A 302 2.48 -11.18 4.33
N ALA A 303 3.13 -10.24 3.62
CA ALA A 303 2.76 -9.80 2.28
C ALA A 303 3.98 -9.31 1.52
N SER A 304 4.47 -10.07 0.55
CA SER A 304 5.67 -9.75 -0.20
C SER A 304 5.53 -10.12 -1.67
N GLY A 305 6.39 -9.54 -2.50
CA GLY A 305 6.45 -9.86 -3.92
C GLY A 305 7.86 -9.81 -4.47
N CYS A 306 8.07 -10.55 -5.57
CA CYS A 306 9.35 -10.57 -6.27
C CYS A 306 9.15 -10.80 -7.79
N PHE A 307 10.21 -10.62 -8.54
CA PHE A 307 10.30 -11.01 -9.94
C PHE A 307 11.28 -12.17 -10.09
N VAL A 308 10.82 -13.25 -10.72
CA VAL A 308 11.62 -14.43 -11.00
C VAL A 308 11.85 -14.50 -12.52
N PRO A 309 13.11 -14.41 -13.02
CA PRO A 309 13.41 -14.39 -14.45
C PRO A 309 13.34 -15.81 -15.05
N MET A 310 12.20 -16.46 -14.88
CA MET A 310 11.88 -17.81 -15.36
C MET A 310 10.44 -17.88 -15.87
N PRO A 311 10.12 -18.81 -16.79
CA PRO A 311 8.74 -19.11 -17.16
C PRO A 311 7.90 -19.49 -15.92
N LEU A 312 6.57 -19.27 -16.01
CA LEU A 312 5.63 -19.38 -14.88
C LEU A 312 5.76 -20.73 -14.13
N GLU A 313 5.77 -21.85 -14.84
CA GLU A 313 5.83 -23.18 -14.21
C GLU A 313 7.17 -23.46 -13.51
N GLU A 314 8.28 -22.96 -14.07
CA GLU A 314 9.62 -23.09 -13.46
C GLU A 314 9.72 -22.19 -12.22
N ALA A 315 9.27 -20.93 -12.34
CA ALA A 315 9.22 -20.00 -11.23
C ALA A 315 8.37 -20.55 -10.08
N LYS A 316 7.19 -21.12 -10.39
CA LYS A 316 6.29 -21.73 -9.42
C LYS A 316 6.98 -22.90 -8.69
N LYS A 317 7.59 -23.82 -9.43
CA LYS A 317 8.32 -24.95 -8.84
C LYS A 317 9.41 -24.46 -7.87
N LYS A 318 10.23 -23.49 -8.29
CA LYS A 318 11.33 -22.95 -7.49
C LYS A 318 10.86 -22.26 -6.22
N VAL A 319 9.84 -21.40 -6.33
CA VAL A 319 9.32 -20.65 -5.16
C VAL A 319 8.60 -21.58 -4.18
N VAL A 320 7.82 -22.56 -4.67
CA VAL A 320 7.16 -23.55 -3.82
C VAL A 320 8.18 -24.43 -3.08
N GLU A 321 9.28 -24.81 -3.69
CA GLU A 321 10.38 -25.54 -3.06
C GLU A 321 10.95 -24.74 -1.86
N ILE A 322 11.31 -23.47 -2.10
CA ILE A 322 11.86 -22.59 -1.04
C ILE A 322 10.83 -22.35 0.08
N LEU A 323 9.56 -22.11 -0.27
CA LEU A 323 8.49 -21.95 0.72
C LEU A 323 8.30 -23.23 1.56
N SER A 324 8.45 -24.41 0.94
CA SER A 324 8.32 -25.70 1.65
C SER A 324 9.49 -25.93 2.62
N GLU A 325 10.70 -25.54 2.23
CA GLU A 325 11.89 -25.59 3.09
C GLU A 325 11.75 -24.62 4.28
N ALA A 326 11.29 -23.38 4.04
CA ALA A 326 11.08 -22.38 5.09
C ALA A 326 9.98 -22.74 6.10
N MET A 327 9.16 -23.77 5.82
CA MET A 327 8.09 -24.25 6.71
C MET A 327 8.39 -25.64 7.30
N ALA A 328 9.56 -26.21 7.01
CA ALA A 328 9.97 -27.53 7.51
C ALA A 328 10.57 -27.46 8.93
N ASP A 329 10.93 -26.27 9.39
CA ASP A 329 11.43 -25.98 10.75
C ASP A 329 10.29 -25.48 11.65
#